data_c8a7a150a25eaba2f74165dea1d91888
#
_entry.id   c8a7a150a25eaba2f74165dea1d91888
#
_cell.length_a   1.000
_cell.length_b   1.000
_cell.length_c   1.000
_cell.angle_alpha   90.00
_cell.angle_beta   90.00
_cell.angle_gamma   90.00
#
_symmetry.space_group_name_H-M   'P 1'
#
loop_
_entity.id
_entity.type
_entity.pdbx_description
1 polymer ?
#
loop_
_entity_poly.entity_id
_entity_poly.type
_entity_poly.pdbx_seq_one_letter_code
_entity_poly.pdbx_strand_id
1 'polypeptide(L)' 'MAGSKQKILDFFLANIGTILDSKHIQDAGGGAVEWARRVRELRNEQGYQILTHRDRADLKPGQYLLETKK' A
#
# COMPACT_ATOMS: atom_id res chain seq x y z
N MET A 1 -10.94 17.39 1.60
CA MET A 1 -11.03 16.25 0.70
C MET A 1 -9.77 15.41 0.80
N ALA A 2 -9.91 14.10 0.96
CA ALA A 2 -8.75 13.23 1.09
C ALA A 2 -8.04 13.05 -0.25
N GLY A 3 -6.71 13.16 -0.25
CA GLY A 3 -5.92 12.89 -1.43
C GLY A 3 -5.77 11.39 -1.66
N SER A 4 -5.17 11.01 -2.81
CA SER A 4 -4.96 9.61 -3.14
C SER A 4 -4.09 8.89 -2.10
N LYS A 5 -3.13 9.58 -1.52
CA LYS A 5 -2.27 9.03 -0.48
C LYS A 5 -3.09 8.60 0.74
N GLN A 6 -4.02 9.45 1.17
CA GLN A 6 -4.87 9.13 2.32
C GLN A 6 -5.81 7.97 2.00
N LYS A 7 -6.36 7.94 0.80
CA LYS A 7 -7.24 6.85 0.37
C LYS A 7 -6.51 5.51 0.35
N ILE A 8 -5.29 5.52 -0.14
CA ILE A 8 -4.45 4.31 -0.18
C ILE A 8 -4.11 3.86 1.24
N LEU A 9 -3.76 4.80 2.12
CA LEU A 9 -3.47 4.48 3.50
C LEU A 9 -4.68 3.88 4.20
N ASP A 10 -5.86 4.47 4.00
CA ASP A 10 -7.10 3.96 4.60
C ASP A 10 -7.37 2.52 4.14
N PHE A 11 -7.10 2.24 2.87
CA PHE A 11 -7.27 0.91 2.32
C PHE A 11 -6.33 -0.10 2.99
N PHE A 12 -5.07 0.26 3.17
CA PHE A 12 -4.11 -0.58 3.88
C PHE A 12 -4.53 -0.81 5.33
N LEU A 13 -4.95 0.25 6.02
CA LEU A 13 -5.34 0.15 7.43
C LEU A 13 -6.58 -0.73 7.63
N ALA A 14 -7.48 -0.73 6.65
CA ALA A 14 -8.66 -1.56 6.69
C ALA A 14 -8.35 -3.03 6.37
N ASN A 15 -7.16 -3.32 5.86
CA ASN A 15 -6.78 -4.65 5.39
C ASN A 15 -5.41 -5.08 5.92
N ILE A 16 -5.09 -4.72 7.17
CA ILE A 16 -3.82 -5.09 7.78
C ILE A 16 -3.68 -6.61 7.78
N GLY A 17 -2.51 -7.09 7.35
CA GLY A 17 -2.23 -8.52 7.30
C GLY A 17 -2.78 -9.23 6.06
N THR A 18 -3.42 -8.49 5.17
CA THR A 18 -3.98 -9.04 3.94
C THR A 18 -3.12 -8.64 2.74
N ILE A 19 -2.84 -9.60 1.86
CA ILE A 19 -2.07 -9.34 0.65
C ILE A 19 -2.96 -8.56 -0.33
N LEU A 20 -2.47 -7.39 -0.77
CA LEU A 20 -3.19 -6.51 -1.67
C LEU A 20 -2.46 -6.41 -3.01
N ASP A 21 -3.21 -6.51 -4.10
CA ASP A 21 -2.66 -6.36 -5.44
C ASP A 21 -2.55 -4.89 -5.81
N SER A 22 -1.58 -4.57 -6.67
CA SER A 22 -1.39 -3.21 -7.16
C SER A 22 -2.65 -2.63 -7.79
N LYS A 23 -3.40 -3.46 -8.49
CA LYS A 23 -4.66 -3.04 -9.11
C LYS A 23 -5.67 -2.56 -8.06
N HIS A 24 -5.79 -3.29 -6.95
CA HIS A 24 -6.69 -2.90 -5.86
C HIS A 24 -6.23 -1.61 -5.19
N ILE A 25 -4.93 -1.46 -5.03
CA ILE A 25 -4.36 -0.26 -4.41
C ILE A 25 -4.62 0.95 -5.30
N GLN A 26 -4.43 0.80 -6.61
CA GLN A 26 -4.69 1.87 -7.56
C GLN A 26 -6.16 2.29 -7.53
N ASP A 27 -7.06 1.31 -7.51
CA ASP A 27 -8.50 1.59 -7.45
C ASP A 27 -8.87 2.28 -6.15
N ALA A 28 -8.28 1.85 -5.04
CA ALA A 28 -8.54 2.46 -3.73
C ALA A 28 -8.09 3.91 -3.70
N GLY A 29 -7.02 4.24 -4.44
CA GLY A 29 -6.52 5.60 -4.56
C GLY A 29 -7.27 6.44 -5.59
N GLY A 30 -8.42 5.97 -6.08
CA GLY A 30 -9.19 6.70 -7.07
C GLY A 30 -8.65 6.59 -8.49
N GLY A 31 -7.89 5.53 -8.78
CA GLY A 31 -7.29 5.31 -10.08
C GLY A 31 -6.06 6.16 -10.36
N ALA A 32 -5.44 6.70 -9.29
CA ALA A 32 -4.26 7.57 -9.45
C ALA A 32 -3.11 6.82 -10.10
N VAL A 33 -2.51 7.41 -11.13
CA VAL A 33 -1.35 6.79 -11.81
C VAL A 33 -0.12 6.78 -10.92
N GLU A 34 -0.07 7.64 -9.91
CA GLU A 34 1.06 7.74 -9.00
C GLU A 34 0.89 6.92 -7.72
N TRP A 35 0.03 5.91 -7.75
CA TRP A 35 -0.25 5.10 -6.57
C TRP A 35 1.03 4.47 -5.99
N ALA A 36 1.94 4.02 -6.83
CA ALA A 36 3.17 3.38 -6.37
C ALA A 36 4.05 4.36 -5.60
N ARG A 37 4.09 5.62 -6.04
CA ARG A 37 4.81 6.67 -5.35
C ARG A 37 4.21 6.94 -3.98
N ARG A 38 2.87 6.96 -3.90
CA ARG A 38 2.19 7.17 -2.63
C ARG A 38 2.46 6.04 -1.64
N VAL A 39 2.47 4.80 -2.13
CA VAL A 39 2.82 3.64 -1.30
C VAL A 39 4.24 3.80 -0.76
N ARG A 40 5.17 4.20 -1.62
CA ARG A 40 6.56 4.40 -1.22
C ARG A 40 6.70 5.50 -0.16
N GLU A 41 5.95 6.58 -0.31
CA GLU A 41 5.95 7.67 0.68
C GLU A 41 5.41 7.19 2.03
N LEU A 42 4.35 6.41 2.02
CA LEU A 42 3.80 5.85 3.26
C LEU A 42 4.83 4.97 3.97
N ARG A 43 5.56 4.17 3.20
CA ARG A 43 6.58 3.28 3.74
C ARG A 43 7.79 4.04 4.27
N ASN A 44 8.34 4.95 3.48
CA ASN A 44 9.61 5.60 3.79
C ASN A 44 9.46 6.84 4.67
N GLU A 45 8.43 7.63 4.44
CA GLU A 45 8.27 8.91 5.14
C GLU A 45 7.42 8.80 6.39
N GLN A 46 6.42 7.93 6.38
CA GLN A 46 5.51 7.80 7.51
C GLN A 46 5.75 6.56 8.36
N GLY A 47 6.68 5.71 7.94
CA GLY A 47 7.14 4.58 8.75
C GLY A 47 6.18 3.38 8.83
N TYR A 48 5.22 3.28 7.92
CA TYR A 48 4.34 2.11 7.88
C TYR A 48 5.10 0.89 7.37
N GLN A 49 4.82 -0.26 7.96
CA GLN A 49 5.48 -1.53 7.59
C GLN A 49 4.80 -2.15 6.37
N ILE A 50 4.96 -1.51 5.23
CA ILE A 50 4.43 -2.01 3.97
C ILE A 50 5.48 -2.89 3.31
N LEU A 51 5.16 -4.17 3.17
CA LEU A 51 6.09 -5.16 2.63
C LEU A 51 5.79 -5.41 1.15
N THR A 52 6.84 -5.76 0.41
CA THR A 52 6.75 -6.08 -1.02
C THR A 52 7.33 -7.46 -1.27
N HIS A 53 7.32 -7.90 -2.52
CA HIS A 53 7.92 -9.19 -2.90
C HIS A 53 9.40 -9.28 -2.56
N ARG A 54 10.07 -8.13 -2.40
CA ARG A 54 11.49 -8.11 -2.01
C ARG A 54 11.67 -8.37 -0.52
N ASP A 55 10.63 -8.08 0.26
CA ASP A 55 10.68 -8.24 1.72
C ASP A 55 10.18 -9.63 2.15
N ARG A 56 9.28 -10.23 1.36
CA ARG A 56 8.71 -11.53 1.68
C ARG A 56 8.66 -12.39 0.42
N ALA A 57 9.13 -13.62 0.55
CA ALA A 57 9.17 -14.56 -0.57
C ALA A 57 7.78 -15.04 -1.01
N ASP A 58 6.79 -14.96 -0.12
CA ASP A 58 5.43 -15.38 -0.43
C ASP A 58 4.63 -14.32 -1.20
N LEU A 59 5.19 -13.12 -1.34
CA LEU A 59 4.57 -12.07 -2.14
C LEU A 59 5.08 -12.10 -3.56
N LYS A 60 4.19 -11.91 -4.51
CA LYS A 60 4.55 -11.82 -5.93
C LYS A 60 4.77 -10.36 -6.31
N PRO A 61 5.52 -10.09 -7.41
CA PRO A 61 5.65 -8.72 -7.90
C PRO A 61 4.29 -8.07 -8.07
N GLY A 62 4.17 -6.85 -7.58
CA GLY A 62 2.91 -6.11 -7.62
C GLY A 62 1.98 -6.38 -6.44
N GLN A 63 2.40 -7.21 -5.50
CA GLN A 63 1.64 -7.44 -4.27
C GLN A 63 2.26 -6.68 -3.10
N TYR A 64 1.41 -6.24 -2.19
CA TYR A 64 1.80 -5.46 -1.02
C TYR A 64 1.06 -5.93 0.21
N LEU A 65 1.67 -5.74 1.36
CA LEU A 65 1.09 -6.15 2.64
C LEU A 65 1.46 -5.13 3.70
N LEU A 66 0.48 -4.58 4.39
CA LEU A 66 0.74 -3.79 5.59
C LEU A 66 0.75 -4.75 6.77
N GLU A 67 1.93 -4.97 7.33
CA GLU A 67 2.11 -5.96 8.40
C GLU A 67 1.54 -5.47 9.71
N THR A 68 1.86 -4.22 10.07
CA THR A 68 1.36 -3.65 11.32
C THR A 68 1.11 -2.16 11.10
N LYS A 69 0.29 -1.59 11.99
CA LYS A 69 0.05 -0.16 12.03
C LYS A 69 1.22 0.49 12.78
N LYS A 70 2.23 0.93 12.01
CA LYS A 70 3.43 1.56 12.58
C LYS A 70 4.04 0.76 13.72
#